data_65d5d0e88802d94c0103da01ca7e2935
#
_entry.id   65d5d0e88802d94c0103da01ca7e2935
#
_cell.length_a   1.000
_cell.length_b   1.000
_cell.length_c   1.000
_cell.angle_alpha   90.00
_cell.angle_beta   90.00
_cell.angle_gamma   90.00
#
_symmetry.space_group_name_H-M   'P 1'
#
loop_
_entity.id
_entity.type
_entity.pdbx_description
1 polymer ?
#
loop_
_entity_poly.entity_id
_entity_poly.type
_entity_poly.pdbx_seq_one_letter_code
_entity_poly.pdbx_strand_id
1 'polypeptide(L)'
;MNITPTRYHNSGNASIISMVQRFSDIIVIFLSLYLLCFIANDSYDFVSCILSLLAIVIFQMAGGITDFYRSWRGSKLSSELFMIIQNWSVSLILVFFIISLWPALHIDNIIFYQWYAVTCLGFIFFRTLIRFTIGLLRKLGFNKRVVAVVGTMPSGIELLKSFQEQPWLGFVVKGVYDDEICSDYQTLPYAGDINTLINDAKAGSVDRIYIALGAEQSKQIKNIARELTNTTCSVLLVPDLFTFNILQSRTEEINGVPVVPV
;
A
#
# COMPACT_ATOMS: atom_id res chain seq x y z
N MET A 1 -9.20 17.89 32.30
CA MET A 1 -7.87 18.20 31.73
C MET A 1 -7.90 17.67 30.29
N ASN A 2 -8.26 18.55 29.33
CA ASN A 2 -8.48 18.18 27.93
C ASN A 2 -7.12 18.04 27.24
N ILE A 3 -6.71 16.80 26.99
CA ILE A 3 -5.55 16.49 26.14
C ILE A 3 -6.04 16.60 24.71
N THR A 4 -5.80 17.74 24.07
CA THR A 4 -5.94 17.89 22.62
C THR A 4 -4.91 16.98 21.95
N PRO A 5 -5.31 16.01 21.10
CA PRO A 5 -4.34 15.19 20.40
C PRO A 5 -3.59 16.06 19.40
N THR A 6 -2.28 16.19 19.60
CA THR A 6 -1.37 16.84 18.67
C THR A 6 -1.45 16.16 17.29
N ARG A 7 -1.90 16.92 16.30
CA ARG A 7 -1.98 16.50 14.90
C ARG A 7 -0.60 16.21 14.35
N TYR A 8 -0.32 14.95 14.08
CA TYR A 8 0.76 14.56 13.19
C TYR A 8 0.22 14.48 11.75
N HIS A 9 0.73 15.34 10.90
CA HIS A 9 0.45 15.39 9.47
C HIS A 9 0.95 14.10 8.79
N ASN A 10 0.04 13.19 8.46
CA ASN A 10 0.33 11.76 8.17
C ASN A 10 0.76 11.45 6.72
N SER A 11 0.91 12.44 5.83
CA SER A 11 1.45 12.24 4.48
C SER A 11 2.95 11.89 4.48
N GLY A 12 3.71 12.43 5.44
CA GLY A 12 5.14 12.16 5.59
C GLY A 12 5.46 10.71 5.94
N ASN A 13 4.62 10.04 6.73
CA ASN A 13 4.90 8.69 7.21
C ASN A 13 4.84 7.60 6.13
N ALA A 14 4.00 7.76 5.10
CA ALA A 14 3.97 6.81 3.98
C ALA A 14 5.25 6.92 3.13
N SER A 15 5.78 8.13 2.96
CA SER A 15 7.06 8.39 2.29
C SER A 15 8.24 7.82 3.09
N ILE A 16 8.26 7.99 4.42
CA ILE A 16 9.31 7.45 5.29
C ILE A 16 9.36 5.92 5.23
N ILE A 17 8.21 5.24 5.29
CA ILE A 17 8.15 3.78 5.19
C ILE A 17 8.71 3.31 3.85
N SER A 18 8.32 3.93 2.74
CA SER A 18 8.84 3.58 1.43
C SER A 18 10.35 3.85 1.30
N MET A 19 10.87 4.89 1.92
CA MET A 19 12.31 5.14 2.00
C MET A 19 13.04 4.04 2.79
N VAL A 20 12.54 3.68 3.97
CA VAL A 20 13.11 2.58 4.79
C VAL A 20 13.13 1.27 3.99
N GLN A 21 12.05 0.97 3.27
CA GLN A 21 11.97 -0.20 2.41
C GLN A 21 13.03 -0.17 1.29
N ARG A 22 13.18 0.97 0.59
CA ARG A 22 14.21 1.12 -0.46
C ARG A 22 15.62 0.94 0.09
N PHE A 23 15.93 1.57 1.24
CA PHE A 23 17.24 1.43 1.88
C PHE A 23 17.50 0.00 2.34
N SER A 24 16.50 -0.67 2.94
CA SER A 24 16.66 -2.07 3.33
C SER A 24 16.94 -2.97 2.13
N ASP A 25 16.28 -2.74 0.99
CA ASP A 25 16.47 -3.53 -0.23
C ASP A 25 17.89 -3.33 -0.79
N ILE A 26 18.39 -2.11 -0.82
CA ILE A 26 19.76 -1.80 -1.23
C ILE A 26 20.77 -2.53 -0.34
N ILE A 27 20.58 -2.46 0.97
CA ILE A 27 21.47 -3.13 1.94
C ILE A 27 21.41 -4.65 1.74
N VAL A 28 20.25 -5.23 1.57
CA VAL A 28 20.09 -6.68 1.37
C VAL A 28 20.79 -7.14 0.11
N ILE A 29 20.61 -6.47 -1.03
CA ILE A 29 21.23 -6.84 -2.30
C ILE A 29 22.77 -6.76 -2.19
N PHE A 30 23.28 -5.65 -1.65
CA PHE A 30 24.73 -5.44 -1.53
C PHE A 30 25.34 -6.43 -0.53
N LEU A 31 24.78 -6.51 0.67
CA LEU A 31 25.34 -7.29 1.76
C LEU A 31 25.27 -8.79 1.49
N SER A 32 24.25 -9.29 0.77
CA SER A 32 24.12 -10.70 0.43
C SER A 32 25.24 -11.16 -0.49
N LEU A 33 25.61 -10.39 -1.53
CA LEU A 33 26.74 -10.72 -2.39
C LEU A 33 28.07 -10.61 -1.65
N TYR A 34 28.26 -9.54 -0.87
CA TYR A 34 29.47 -9.35 -0.06
C TYR A 34 29.72 -10.52 0.90
N LEU A 35 28.68 -10.96 1.65
CA LEU A 35 28.78 -12.07 2.58
C LEU A 35 29.04 -13.41 1.88
N LEU A 36 28.46 -13.64 0.70
CA LEU A 36 28.72 -14.85 -0.08
C LEU A 36 30.16 -14.93 -0.56
N CYS A 37 30.72 -13.84 -1.10
CA CYS A 37 32.13 -13.78 -1.47
C CYS A 37 33.04 -14.04 -0.26
N PHE A 38 32.71 -13.42 0.87
CA PHE A 38 33.47 -13.62 2.12
C PHE A 38 33.44 -15.08 2.61
N ILE A 39 32.28 -15.74 2.58
CA ILE A 39 32.11 -17.14 3.00
C ILE A 39 32.80 -18.10 2.03
N ALA A 40 32.76 -17.79 0.73
CA ALA A 40 33.44 -18.60 -0.31
C ALA A 40 34.97 -18.44 -0.30
N ASN A 41 35.55 -17.63 0.60
CA ASN A 41 36.96 -17.20 0.58
C ASN A 41 37.36 -16.58 -0.77
N ASP A 42 36.40 -16.01 -1.47
CA ASP A 42 36.62 -15.25 -2.70
C ASP A 42 36.75 -13.77 -2.37
N SER A 43 37.54 -13.04 -3.14
CA SER A 43 37.69 -11.60 -2.91
C SER A 43 36.47 -10.89 -3.45
N TYR A 44 35.84 -10.04 -2.63
CA TYR A 44 34.85 -9.07 -3.12
C TYR A 44 35.59 -8.01 -3.94
N ASP A 45 35.76 -8.27 -5.21
CA ASP A 45 36.54 -7.48 -6.15
C ASP A 45 35.71 -6.34 -6.78
N PHE A 46 36.37 -5.60 -7.68
CA PHE A 46 35.71 -4.51 -8.41
C PHE A 46 34.54 -4.99 -9.28
N VAL A 47 34.61 -6.21 -9.84
CA VAL A 47 33.56 -6.82 -10.65
C VAL A 47 32.31 -7.09 -9.79
N SER A 48 32.49 -7.72 -8.63
CA SER A 48 31.41 -7.98 -7.66
C SER A 48 30.73 -6.68 -7.20
N CYS A 49 31.51 -5.60 -6.99
CA CYS A 49 30.97 -4.28 -6.68
C CYS A 49 30.12 -3.72 -7.82
N ILE A 50 30.60 -3.78 -9.07
CA ILE A 50 29.82 -3.34 -10.24
C ILE A 50 28.53 -4.14 -10.38
N LEU A 51 28.59 -5.46 -10.22
CA LEU A 51 27.42 -6.33 -10.34
C LEU A 51 26.36 -6.01 -9.27
N SER A 52 26.78 -5.80 -8.03
CA SER A 52 25.84 -5.40 -6.97
C SER A 52 25.20 -4.05 -7.24
N LEU A 53 25.96 -3.05 -7.70
CA LEU A 53 25.44 -1.73 -8.07
C LEU A 53 24.50 -1.81 -9.26
N LEU A 54 24.85 -2.57 -10.29
CA LEU A 54 24.01 -2.79 -11.47
C LEU A 54 22.67 -3.43 -11.07
N ALA A 55 22.71 -4.48 -10.25
CA ALA A 55 21.51 -5.15 -9.76
C ALA A 55 20.62 -4.20 -8.93
N ILE A 56 21.22 -3.37 -8.06
CA ILE A 56 20.49 -2.36 -7.28
C ILE A 56 19.80 -1.36 -8.21
N VAL A 57 20.49 -0.84 -9.21
CA VAL A 57 19.91 0.15 -10.13
C VAL A 57 18.74 -0.46 -10.90
N ILE A 58 18.90 -1.65 -11.47
CA ILE A 58 17.84 -2.33 -12.23
C ILE A 58 16.66 -2.65 -11.32
N PHE A 59 16.91 -3.15 -10.11
CA PHE A 59 15.85 -3.47 -9.14
C PHE A 59 15.07 -2.22 -8.71
N GLN A 60 15.74 -1.10 -8.44
CA GLN A 60 15.08 0.14 -8.06
C GLN A 60 14.27 0.74 -9.23
N MET A 61 14.77 0.62 -10.47
CA MET A 61 14.03 1.03 -11.66
C MET A 61 12.77 0.17 -11.87
N ALA A 62 12.91 -1.16 -11.79
CA ALA A 62 11.77 -2.08 -11.87
C ALA A 62 10.73 -1.80 -10.78
N GLY A 63 11.18 -1.55 -9.54
CA GLY A 63 10.32 -1.17 -8.44
C GLY A 63 9.59 0.17 -8.61
N GLY A 64 10.20 1.11 -9.35
CA GLY A 64 9.56 2.37 -9.75
C GLY A 64 8.47 2.18 -10.81
N ILE A 65 8.73 1.35 -11.82
CA ILE A 65 7.78 1.05 -12.90
C ILE A 65 6.57 0.25 -12.39
N THR A 66 6.79 -0.70 -11.49
CA THR A 66 5.72 -1.56 -10.96
C THR A 66 4.96 -0.94 -9.79
N ASP A 67 5.28 0.28 -9.42
CA ASP A 67 4.70 0.99 -8.26
C ASP A 67 4.78 0.17 -6.95
N PHE A 68 5.83 -0.65 -6.86
CA PHE A 68 6.04 -1.62 -5.79
C PHE A 68 6.17 -0.96 -4.40
N TYR A 69 6.76 0.23 -4.32
CA TYR A 69 6.96 0.97 -3.06
C TYR A 69 5.73 1.77 -2.61
N ARG A 70 4.56 1.44 -3.14
CA ARG A 70 3.29 2.01 -2.67
C ARG A 70 2.97 1.57 -1.23
N SER A 71 1.98 2.20 -0.63
CA SER A 71 1.50 1.79 0.70
C SER A 71 0.77 0.43 0.64
N TRP A 72 1.31 -0.57 1.31
CA TRP A 72 0.74 -1.92 1.46
C TRP A 72 -0.21 -2.05 2.66
N ARG A 73 -0.74 -0.93 3.15
CA ARG A 73 -1.68 -0.91 4.27
C ARG A 73 -2.97 -1.64 3.88
N GLY A 74 -3.33 -2.69 4.61
CA GLY A 74 -4.53 -3.49 4.35
C GLY A 74 -4.38 -4.61 3.31
N SER A 75 -3.25 -4.71 2.61
CA SER A 75 -3.00 -5.81 1.68
C SER A 75 -2.33 -7.00 2.35
N LYS A 76 -2.49 -8.19 1.75
CA LYS A 76 -1.86 -9.42 2.24
C LYS A 76 -0.35 -9.36 2.13
N LEU A 77 0.38 -9.87 3.12
CA LEU A 77 1.85 -9.97 3.09
C LEU A 77 2.33 -10.79 1.90
N SER A 78 1.62 -11.88 1.57
CA SER A 78 1.95 -12.73 0.43
C SER A 78 2.01 -11.98 -0.90
N SER A 79 1.11 -11.01 -1.12
CA SER A 79 1.10 -10.22 -2.35
C SER A 79 2.31 -9.28 -2.44
N GLU A 80 2.74 -8.72 -1.32
CA GLU A 80 3.95 -7.90 -1.24
C GLU A 80 5.21 -8.74 -1.50
N LEU A 81 5.31 -9.92 -0.86
CA LEU A 81 6.43 -10.84 -1.03
C LEU A 81 6.51 -11.39 -2.47
N PHE A 82 5.39 -11.74 -3.05
CA PHE A 82 5.35 -12.18 -4.44
C PHE A 82 5.90 -11.11 -5.39
N MET A 83 5.47 -9.86 -5.20
CA MET A 83 5.88 -8.75 -6.07
C MET A 83 7.37 -8.41 -5.95
N ILE A 84 7.95 -8.48 -4.72
CA ILE A 84 9.39 -8.23 -4.54
C ILE A 84 10.23 -9.34 -5.16
N ILE A 85 9.83 -10.61 -4.99
CA ILE A 85 10.53 -11.74 -5.59
C ILE A 85 10.43 -11.69 -7.11
N GLN A 86 9.28 -11.33 -7.66
CA GLN A 86 9.10 -11.15 -9.10
C GLN A 86 10.03 -10.05 -9.64
N ASN A 87 10.06 -8.88 -9.01
CA ASN A 87 10.95 -7.78 -9.40
C ASN A 87 12.42 -8.18 -9.30
N TRP A 88 12.80 -8.92 -8.26
CA TRP A 88 14.16 -9.41 -8.09
C TRP A 88 14.54 -10.42 -9.16
N SER A 89 13.65 -11.36 -9.49
CA SER A 89 13.86 -12.34 -10.55
C SER A 89 14.08 -11.66 -11.90
N VAL A 90 13.23 -10.71 -12.26
CA VAL A 90 13.36 -9.92 -13.50
C VAL A 90 14.69 -9.16 -13.51
N SER A 91 15.04 -8.53 -12.38
CA SER A 91 16.30 -7.77 -12.29
C SER A 91 17.53 -8.64 -12.49
N LEU A 92 17.57 -9.83 -11.88
CA LEU A 92 18.71 -10.74 -12.06
C LEU A 92 18.76 -11.38 -13.45
N ILE A 93 17.62 -11.64 -14.09
CA ILE A 93 17.60 -12.07 -15.51
C ILE A 93 18.25 -10.99 -16.39
N LEU A 94 17.93 -9.71 -16.15
CA LEU A 94 18.57 -8.62 -16.90
C LEU A 94 20.07 -8.50 -16.60
N VAL A 95 20.47 -8.65 -15.33
CA VAL A 95 21.88 -8.67 -14.95
C VAL A 95 22.59 -9.83 -15.63
N PHE A 96 22.03 -11.04 -15.62
CA PHE A 96 22.57 -12.20 -16.28
C PHE A 96 22.74 -11.98 -17.79
N PHE A 97 21.77 -11.37 -18.44
CA PHE A 97 21.84 -11.01 -19.85
C PHE A 97 23.01 -10.06 -20.12
N ILE A 98 23.19 -9.02 -19.28
CA ILE A 98 24.30 -8.07 -19.40
C ILE A 98 25.65 -8.77 -19.20
N ILE A 99 25.78 -9.67 -18.22
CA ILE A 99 27.01 -10.46 -17.99
C ILE A 99 27.33 -11.30 -19.21
N SER A 100 26.34 -11.93 -19.84
CA SER A 100 26.57 -12.77 -21.04
C SER A 100 27.05 -11.96 -22.25
N LEU A 101 26.72 -10.68 -22.34
CA LEU A 101 27.22 -9.78 -23.37
C LEU A 101 28.60 -9.19 -23.05
N TRP A 102 29.04 -9.23 -21.78
CA TRP A 102 30.28 -8.60 -21.33
C TRP A 102 31.11 -9.58 -20.47
N PRO A 103 31.92 -10.46 -21.10
CA PRO A 103 32.67 -11.53 -20.40
C PRO A 103 33.61 -11.02 -19.29
N ALA A 104 33.97 -9.73 -19.31
CA ALA A 104 34.78 -9.11 -18.25
C ALA A 104 34.03 -9.00 -16.89
N LEU A 105 32.72 -9.12 -16.90
CA LEU A 105 31.85 -9.08 -15.69
C LEU A 105 31.51 -10.51 -15.20
N HIS A 106 32.42 -11.45 -15.37
CA HIS A 106 32.19 -12.86 -14.99
C HIS A 106 32.12 -13.03 -13.48
N ILE A 107 31.14 -13.79 -13.02
CA ILE A 107 30.97 -14.26 -11.63
C ILE A 107 30.71 -15.76 -11.68
N ASP A 108 31.17 -16.51 -10.65
CA ASP A 108 30.89 -17.94 -10.54
C ASP A 108 29.35 -18.17 -10.51
N ASN A 109 28.89 -19.09 -11.33
CA ASN A 109 27.49 -19.45 -11.43
C ASN A 109 26.92 -19.91 -10.09
N ILE A 110 27.71 -20.59 -9.25
CA ILE A 110 27.28 -21.06 -7.93
C ILE A 110 27.00 -19.84 -7.03
N ILE A 111 27.91 -18.87 -7.00
CA ILE A 111 27.74 -17.63 -6.22
C ILE A 111 26.54 -16.84 -6.73
N PHE A 112 26.32 -16.79 -8.04
CA PHE A 112 25.18 -16.09 -8.63
C PHE A 112 23.83 -16.70 -8.20
N TYR A 113 23.68 -18.04 -8.21
CA TYR A 113 22.44 -18.69 -7.74
C TYR A 113 22.25 -18.57 -6.23
N GLN A 114 23.34 -18.68 -5.46
CA GLN A 114 23.29 -18.46 -4.01
C GLN A 114 22.90 -17.03 -3.70
N TRP A 115 23.40 -16.06 -4.45
CA TRP A 115 23.02 -14.65 -4.31
C TRP A 115 21.53 -14.42 -4.51
N TYR A 116 20.94 -15.05 -5.54
CA TYR A 116 19.50 -15.02 -5.72
C TYR A 116 18.74 -15.50 -4.47
N ALA A 117 19.10 -16.68 -3.98
CA ALA A 117 18.41 -17.32 -2.86
C ALA A 117 18.57 -16.54 -1.55
N VAL A 118 19.81 -16.13 -1.21
CA VAL A 118 20.10 -15.36 0.01
C VAL A 118 19.40 -14.01 0.00
N THR A 119 19.39 -13.32 -1.14
CA THR A 119 18.69 -12.05 -1.28
C THR A 119 17.18 -12.22 -1.12
N CYS A 120 16.57 -13.27 -1.69
CA CYS A 120 15.14 -13.57 -1.47
C CYS A 120 14.83 -13.78 0.01
N LEU A 121 15.65 -14.54 0.72
CA LEU A 121 15.49 -14.75 2.17
C LEU A 121 15.62 -13.42 2.95
N GLY A 122 16.58 -12.60 2.57
CA GLY A 122 16.78 -11.27 3.13
C GLY A 122 15.55 -10.37 2.93
N PHE A 123 14.97 -10.34 1.73
CA PHE A 123 13.76 -9.59 1.46
C PHE A 123 12.57 -10.07 2.30
N ILE A 124 12.35 -11.38 2.38
CA ILE A 124 11.27 -11.95 3.20
C ILE A 124 11.46 -11.53 4.67
N PHE A 125 12.68 -11.67 5.18
CA PHE A 125 13.00 -11.32 6.56
C PHE A 125 12.75 -9.82 6.84
N PHE A 126 13.33 -8.92 6.06
CA PHE A 126 13.22 -7.47 6.30
C PHE A 126 11.80 -6.96 6.06
N ARG A 127 11.06 -7.48 5.05
CA ARG A 127 9.65 -7.10 4.85
C ARG A 127 8.77 -7.52 6.01
N THR A 128 8.97 -8.74 6.50
CA THR A 128 8.23 -9.25 7.67
C THR A 128 8.57 -8.43 8.91
N LEU A 129 9.84 -8.13 9.13
CA LEU A 129 10.33 -7.33 10.26
C LEU A 129 9.75 -5.91 10.23
N ILE A 130 9.84 -5.21 9.09
CA ILE A 130 9.29 -3.85 8.93
C ILE A 130 7.78 -3.88 9.20
N ARG A 131 7.05 -4.85 8.64
CA ARG A 131 5.61 -4.95 8.82
C ARG A 131 5.22 -5.23 10.28
N PHE A 132 5.95 -6.11 10.95
CA PHE A 132 5.77 -6.40 12.36
C PHE A 132 6.02 -5.16 13.23
N THR A 133 7.14 -4.46 13.00
CA THR A 133 7.50 -3.26 13.73
C THR A 133 6.47 -2.15 13.55
N ILE A 134 6.01 -1.90 12.30
CA ILE A 134 4.95 -0.93 12.02
C ILE A 134 3.65 -1.34 12.69
N GLY A 135 3.31 -2.63 12.69
CA GLY A 135 2.13 -3.16 13.38
C GLY A 135 2.18 -2.92 14.89
N LEU A 136 3.35 -3.10 15.50
CA LEU A 136 3.57 -2.82 16.91
C LEU A 136 3.44 -1.32 17.23
N LEU A 137 4.07 -0.45 16.42
CA LEU A 137 3.95 1.00 16.57
C LEU A 137 2.50 1.48 16.46
N ARG A 138 1.71 0.88 15.56
CA ARG A 138 0.27 1.18 15.44
C ARG A 138 -0.51 0.78 16.68
N LYS A 139 -0.23 -0.37 17.29
CA LYS A 139 -0.82 -0.77 18.57
C LYS A 139 -0.51 0.24 19.68
N LEU A 140 0.71 0.79 19.69
CA LEU A 140 1.14 1.83 20.63
C LEU A 140 0.54 3.21 20.33
N GLY A 141 -0.24 3.36 19.28
CA GLY A 141 -0.94 4.62 18.94
C GLY A 141 -0.27 5.47 17.86
N PHE A 142 0.92 5.09 17.39
CA PHE A 142 1.61 5.81 16.33
C PHE A 142 1.06 5.44 14.94
N ASN A 143 1.15 6.39 14.00
CA ASN A 143 0.73 6.19 12.60
C ASN A 143 -0.72 5.71 12.43
N LYS A 144 -1.63 6.12 13.31
CA LYS A 144 -3.07 5.93 13.16
C LYS A 144 -3.64 6.93 12.17
N ARG A 145 -4.70 6.54 11.47
CA ARG A 145 -5.47 7.43 10.59
C ARG A 145 -6.92 7.41 11.01
N VAL A 146 -7.48 8.59 11.21
CA VAL A 146 -8.91 8.75 11.51
C VAL A 146 -9.70 8.59 10.22
N VAL A 147 -10.67 7.69 10.23
CA VAL A 147 -11.51 7.39 9.08
C VAL A 147 -12.97 7.70 9.38
N ALA A 148 -13.68 8.22 8.38
CA ALA A 148 -15.11 8.42 8.38
C ALA A 148 -15.74 7.65 7.22
N VAL A 149 -16.96 7.14 7.43
CA VAL A 149 -17.76 6.50 6.38
C VAL A 149 -18.98 7.38 6.13
N VAL A 150 -19.30 7.62 4.87
CA VAL A 150 -20.50 8.35 4.44
C VAL A 150 -21.48 7.36 3.83
N GLY A 151 -22.70 7.39 4.32
CA GLY A 151 -23.75 6.48 3.88
C GLY A 151 -23.78 5.17 4.63
N THR A 152 -24.87 4.47 4.49
CA THR A 152 -25.22 3.25 5.23
C THR A 152 -25.33 2.03 4.32
N MET A 153 -24.72 2.06 3.12
CA MET A 153 -24.66 0.87 2.26
C MET A 153 -23.98 -0.31 2.96
N PRO A 154 -24.45 -1.55 2.69
CA PRO A 154 -23.88 -2.77 3.31
C PRO A 154 -22.36 -2.88 3.18
N SER A 155 -21.80 -2.51 2.01
CA SER A 155 -20.34 -2.49 1.77
C SER A 155 -19.59 -1.49 2.65
N GLY A 156 -20.19 -0.34 2.96
CA GLY A 156 -19.63 0.66 3.89
C GLY A 156 -19.64 0.17 5.33
N ILE A 157 -20.70 -0.51 5.74
CA ILE A 157 -20.84 -1.10 7.09
C ILE A 157 -19.83 -2.24 7.28
N GLU A 158 -19.67 -3.11 6.28
CA GLU A 158 -18.68 -4.20 6.32
C GLU A 158 -17.26 -3.65 6.41
N LEU A 159 -16.96 -2.59 5.66
CA LEU A 159 -15.67 -1.89 5.74
C LEU A 159 -15.42 -1.33 7.14
N LEU A 160 -16.43 -0.72 7.75
CA LEU A 160 -16.35 -0.18 9.09
C LEU A 160 -16.10 -1.27 10.14
N LYS A 161 -16.81 -2.40 10.06
CA LYS A 161 -16.58 -3.57 10.92
C LYS A 161 -15.15 -4.09 10.76
N SER A 162 -14.65 -4.21 9.52
CA SER A 162 -13.27 -4.61 9.24
C SER A 162 -12.24 -3.70 9.91
N PHE A 163 -12.48 -2.39 9.95
CA PHE A 163 -11.58 -1.45 10.65
C PHE A 163 -11.61 -1.63 12.17
N GLN A 164 -12.76 -1.95 12.74
CA GLN A 164 -12.90 -2.20 14.19
C GLN A 164 -12.27 -3.52 14.60
N GLU A 165 -12.46 -4.58 13.79
CA GLU A 165 -11.94 -5.92 14.06
C GLU A 165 -10.43 -6.03 13.83
N GLN A 166 -9.84 -5.10 13.05
CA GLN A 166 -8.46 -5.15 12.64
C GLN A 166 -7.63 -3.93 13.07
N PRO A 167 -7.38 -3.75 14.39
CA PRO A 167 -6.66 -2.57 14.91
C PRO A 167 -5.24 -2.41 14.36
N TRP A 168 -4.61 -3.50 13.90
CA TRP A 168 -3.27 -3.47 13.30
C TRP A 168 -3.22 -2.72 11.97
N LEU A 169 -4.36 -2.52 11.30
CA LEU A 169 -4.47 -1.66 10.14
C LEU A 169 -4.18 -0.20 10.50
N GLY A 170 -4.32 0.17 11.78
CA GLY A 170 -4.08 1.52 12.29
C GLY A 170 -5.11 2.52 11.78
N PHE A 171 -6.34 2.09 11.54
CA PHE A 171 -7.49 2.96 11.32
C PHE A 171 -8.26 3.15 12.62
N VAL A 172 -8.64 4.39 12.89
CA VAL A 172 -9.52 4.75 14.00
C VAL A 172 -10.80 5.26 13.39
N VAL A 173 -11.88 4.54 13.61
CA VAL A 173 -13.20 4.93 13.10
C VAL A 173 -13.72 6.12 13.91
N LYS A 174 -14.01 7.25 13.24
CA LYS A 174 -14.66 8.40 13.85
C LYS A 174 -16.17 8.16 13.91
N GLY A 175 -16.74 7.65 12.84
CA GLY A 175 -18.15 7.30 12.75
C GLY A 175 -18.69 7.29 11.32
N VAL A 176 -20.00 7.06 11.26
CA VAL A 176 -20.80 7.14 10.04
C VAL A 176 -21.45 8.51 9.99
N TYR A 177 -21.47 9.11 8.81
CA TYR A 177 -22.11 10.36 8.50
C TYR A 177 -23.18 10.12 7.43
N ASP A 178 -24.42 10.51 7.72
CA ASP A 178 -25.52 10.39 6.78
C ASP A 178 -26.57 11.46 7.09
N ASP A 179 -27.24 11.97 6.06
CA ASP A 179 -28.35 12.92 6.20
C ASP A 179 -29.64 12.20 6.59
N GLU A 180 -29.76 10.90 6.28
CA GLU A 180 -30.90 10.05 6.62
C GLU A 180 -30.49 8.98 7.63
N ILE A 181 -31.00 9.07 8.87
CA ILE A 181 -30.77 8.05 9.89
C ILE A 181 -31.74 6.90 9.65
N CYS A 182 -31.25 5.80 9.07
CA CYS A 182 -32.00 4.56 9.05
C CYS A 182 -32.04 3.90 10.44
N SER A 183 -33.23 3.65 10.95
CA SER A 183 -33.49 3.06 12.28
C SER A 183 -32.85 1.69 12.49
N ASP A 184 -32.51 0.98 11.41
CA ASP A 184 -31.93 -0.37 11.46
C ASP A 184 -30.46 -0.42 11.90
N TYR A 185 -29.80 0.75 12.04
CA TYR A 185 -28.35 0.84 12.33
C TYR A 185 -28.04 1.43 13.71
N GLN A 186 -28.87 1.16 14.71
CA GLN A 186 -28.68 1.63 16.10
C GLN A 186 -27.34 1.23 16.75
N THR A 187 -26.64 0.26 16.17
CA THR A 187 -25.33 -0.21 16.65
C THR A 187 -24.13 0.47 16.01
N LEU A 188 -24.34 1.34 15.00
CA LEU A 188 -23.27 2.04 14.33
C LEU A 188 -22.89 3.33 15.06
N PRO A 189 -21.60 3.69 15.14
CA PRO A 189 -21.16 4.94 15.72
C PRO A 189 -21.54 6.11 14.78
N TYR A 190 -22.77 6.60 14.90
CA TYR A 190 -23.23 7.79 14.17
C TYR A 190 -22.47 9.03 14.65
N ALA A 191 -21.90 9.80 13.73
CA ALA A 191 -21.08 10.98 14.04
C ALA A 191 -21.70 12.29 13.60
N GLY A 192 -22.71 12.27 12.73
CA GLY A 192 -23.41 13.48 12.28
C GLY A 192 -23.88 13.43 10.83
N ASP A 193 -24.37 14.53 10.33
CA ASP A 193 -24.77 14.76 8.95
C ASP A 193 -23.55 15.05 8.03
N ILE A 194 -23.81 15.20 6.74
CA ILE A 194 -22.76 15.48 5.74
C ILE A 194 -22.11 16.85 5.98
N ASN A 195 -22.86 17.84 6.48
CA ASN A 195 -22.28 19.15 6.78
C ASN A 195 -21.29 19.07 7.95
N THR A 196 -21.61 18.28 8.96
CA THR A 196 -20.70 17.98 10.08
C THR A 196 -19.42 17.30 9.58
N LEU A 197 -19.53 16.33 8.66
CA LEU A 197 -18.36 15.70 8.03
C LEU A 197 -17.46 16.72 7.32
N ILE A 198 -18.05 17.62 6.52
CA ILE A 198 -17.30 18.64 5.79
C ILE A 198 -16.55 19.56 6.77
N ASN A 199 -17.20 19.97 7.86
CA ASN A 199 -16.56 20.76 8.90
C ASN A 199 -15.45 20.02 9.61
N ASP A 200 -15.64 18.76 9.92
CA ASP A 200 -14.66 17.87 10.51
C ASP A 200 -13.43 17.65 9.58
N ALA A 201 -13.68 17.52 8.30
CA ALA A 201 -12.64 17.41 7.29
C ALA A 201 -11.84 18.71 7.15
N LYS A 202 -12.52 19.86 7.06
CA LYS A 202 -11.89 21.20 7.03
C LYS A 202 -11.11 21.47 8.32
N ALA A 203 -11.63 21.01 9.46
CA ALA A 203 -10.93 21.05 10.73
C ALA A 203 -9.74 20.06 10.80
N GLY A 204 -9.58 19.16 9.80
CA GLY A 204 -8.52 18.14 9.70
C GLY A 204 -8.65 17.06 10.79
N SER A 205 -9.80 16.84 11.36
CA SER A 205 -10.06 15.81 12.36
C SER A 205 -10.30 14.42 11.74
N VAL A 206 -10.35 14.35 10.40
CA VAL A 206 -10.50 13.12 9.60
C VAL A 206 -9.39 13.07 8.56
N ASP A 207 -8.73 11.92 8.40
CA ASP A 207 -7.65 11.70 7.42
C ASP A 207 -8.18 11.06 6.13
N ARG A 208 -9.20 10.19 6.24
CA ARG A 208 -9.80 9.50 5.10
C ARG A 208 -11.31 9.42 5.22
N ILE A 209 -11.97 9.62 4.10
CA ILE A 209 -13.42 9.54 3.97
C ILE A 209 -13.74 8.47 2.94
N TYR A 210 -14.56 7.51 3.34
CA TYR A 210 -15.05 6.44 2.49
C TYR A 210 -16.52 6.71 2.17
N ILE A 211 -16.81 7.00 0.90
CA ILE A 211 -18.17 7.30 0.44
C ILE A 211 -18.82 5.98 0.03
N ALA A 212 -19.79 5.52 0.81
CA ALA A 212 -20.60 4.32 0.60
C ALA A 212 -22.06 4.72 0.34
N LEU A 213 -22.26 5.47 -0.73
CA LEU A 213 -23.56 5.92 -1.23
C LEU A 213 -23.90 5.21 -2.54
N GLY A 214 -25.18 4.96 -2.78
CA GLY A 214 -25.66 4.31 -4.00
C GLY A 214 -25.46 5.15 -5.27
N ALA A 215 -25.46 4.50 -6.42
CA ALA A 215 -25.30 5.17 -7.72
C ALA A 215 -26.40 6.23 -7.99
N GLU A 216 -27.58 6.04 -7.42
CA GLU A 216 -28.72 6.98 -7.47
C GLU A 216 -28.37 8.32 -6.79
N GLN A 217 -27.48 8.32 -5.80
CA GLN A 217 -27.01 9.49 -5.06
C GLN A 217 -25.78 10.15 -5.71
N SER A 218 -25.56 9.93 -7.00
CA SER A 218 -24.38 10.41 -7.74
C SER A 218 -24.18 11.94 -7.67
N LYS A 219 -25.26 12.71 -7.56
CA LYS A 219 -25.19 14.18 -7.36
C LYS A 219 -24.60 14.52 -5.99
N GLN A 220 -25.00 13.80 -4.96
CA GLN A 220 -24.52 13.97 -3.59
C GLN A 220 -23.04 13.59 -3.49
N ILE A 221 -22.63 12.47 -4.10
CA ILE A 221 -21.23 12.04 -4.19
C ILE A 221 -20.36 13.14 -4.81
N LYS A 222 -20.81 13.71 -5.95
CA LYS A 222 -20.08 14.80 -6.63
C LYS A 222 -19.98 16.06 -5.78
N ASN A 223 -21.05 16.42 -5.05
CA ASN A 223 -21.04 17.57 -4.16
C ASN A 223 -20.06 17.38 -3.00
N ILE A 224 -20.13 16.24 -2.32
CA ILE A 224 -19.20 15.90 -1.22
C ILE A 224 -17.75 15.94 -1.73
N ALA A 225 -17.46 15.30 -2.86
CA ALA A 225 -16.11 15.29 -3.43
C ALA A 225 -15.61 16.71 -3.74
N ARG A 226 -16.47 17.58 -4.27
CA ARG A 226 -16.13 18.98 -4.58
C ARG A 226 -15.87 19.82 -3.33
N GLU A 227 -16.70 19.69 -2.30
CA GLU A 227 -16.51 20.40 -1.03
C GLU A 227 -15.25 19.98 -0.29
N LEU A 228 -14.82 18.73 -0.48
CA LEU A 228 -13.62 18.16 0.13
C LEU A 228 -12.34 18.39 -0.68
N THR A 229 -12.43 18.93 -1.90
CA THR A 229 -11.24 19.17 -2.77
C THR A 229 -10.20 20.07 -2.11
N ASN A 230 -10.63 21.04 -1.30
CA ASN A 230 -9.75 21.97 -0.57
C ASN A 230 -9.37 21.47 0.83
N THR A 231 -9.43 20.16 1.06
CA THR A 231 -9.04 19.54 2.35
C THR A 231 -7.85 18.62 2.15
N THR A 232 -7.18 18.28 3.25
CA THR A 232 -6.08 17.31 3.24
C THR A 232 -6.56 15.85 3.31
N CYS A 233 -7.88 15.63 3.33
CA CYS A 233 -8.48 14.30 3.42
C CYS A 233 -8.37 13.54 2.10
N SER A 234 -8.09 12.24 2.19
CA SER A 234 -8.23 11.35 1.05
C SER A 234 -9.68 10.87 0.94
N VAL A 235 -10.34 11.16 -0.17
CA VAL A 235 -11.72 10.72 -0.43
C VAL A 235 -11.67 9.48 -1.33
N LEU A 236 -12.33 8.41 -0.89
CA LEU A 236 -12.41 7.13 -1.60
C LEU A 236 -13.87 6.71 -1.76
N LEU A 237 -14.22 6.23 -2.94
CA LEU A 237 -15.53 5.65 -3.20
C LEU A 237 -15.50 4.16 -2.86
N VAL A 238 -16.49 3.69 -2.10
CA VAL A 238 -16.74 2.28 -1.85
C VAL A 238 -17.79 1.82 -2.86
N PRO A 239 -17.40 1.02 -3.87
CA PRO A 239 -18.37 0.54 -4.86
C PRO A 239 -19.34 -0.45 -4.21
N ASP A 240 -20.56 -0.48 -4.72
CA ASP A 240 -21.48 -1.56 -4.40
C ASP A 240 -20.94 -2.88 -4.97
N LEU A 241 -21.03 -3.97 -4.19
CA LEU A 241 -20.57 -5.29 -4.61
C LEU A 241 -21.28 -5.77 -5.88
N PHE A 242 -22.56 -5.42 -6.04
CA PHE A 242 -23.31 -5.73 -7.27
C PHE A 242 -22.71 -5.01 -8.48
N THR A 243 -22.50 -3.71 -8.38
CA THR A 243 -21.86 -2.89 -9.43
C THR A 243 -20.42 -3.35 -9.71
N PHE A 244 -19.67 -3.77 -8.68
CA PHE A 244 -18.30 -4.25 -8.82
C PHE A 244 -18.24 -5.60 -9.57
N ASN A 245 -19.14 -6.53 -9.26
CA ASN A 245 -19.25 -7.81 -9.98
C ASN A 245 -19.63 -7.62 -11.46
N ILE A 246 -20.47 -6.64 -11.74
CA ILE A 246 -20.81 -6.25 -13.12
C ILE A 246 -19.57 -5.71 -13.84
N LEU A 247 -18.77 -4.86 -13.20
CA LEU A 247 -17.54 -4.30 -13.80
C LEU A 247 -16.45 -5.34 -14.04
N GLN A 248 -16.44 -6.45 -13.31
CA GLN A 248 -15.51 -7.58 -13.52
C GLN A 248 -16.01 -8.59 -14.56
N SER A 249 -17.31 -8.56 -14.93
CA SER A 249 -17.83 -9.35 -16.03
C SER A 249 -17.30 -8.79 -17.36
N ARG A 250 -17.23 -9.62 -18.41
CA ARG A 250 -16.78 -9.20 -19.74
C ARG A 250 -17.68 -8.07 -20.24
N THR A 251 -17.14 -6.85 -20.23
CA THR A 251 -17.84 -5.70 -20.82
C THR A 251 -17.63 -5.70 -22.32
N GLU A 252 -18.72 -5.63 -23.08
CA GLU A 252 -18.71 -5.32 -24.50
C GLU A 252 -18.89 -3.81 -24.68
N GLU A 253 -18.24 -3.24 -25.66
CA GLU A 253 -18.39 -1.83 -25.99
C GLU A 253 -19.18 -1.67 -27.29
N ILE A 254 -20.30 -0.96 -27.21
CA ILE A 254 -21.12 -0.63 -28.38
C ILE A 254 -21.13 0.90 -28.53
N ASN A 255 -20.45 1.41 -29.55
CA ASN A 255 -20.33 2.85 -29.84
C ASN A 255 -19.85 3.71 -28.65
N GLY A 256 -18.85 3.23 -27.89
CA GLY A 256 -18.30 3.95 -26.73
C GLY A 256 -19.13 3.78 -25.44
N VAL A 257 -20.20 2.98 -25.46
CA VAL A 257 -21.02 2.66 -24.30
C VAL A 257 -20.71 1.25 -23.82
N PRO A 258 -20.19 1.07 -22.58
CA PRO A 258 -19.96 -0.26 -22.03
C PRO A 258 -21.31 -0.95 -21.74
N VAL A 259 -21.48 -2.15 -22.26
CA VAL A 259 -22.64 -3.02 -22.05
C VAL A 259 -22.20 -4.28 -21.32
N VAL A 260 -22.95 -4.66 -20.32
CA VAL A 260 -22.66 -5.81 -19.46
C VAL A 260 -23.79 -6.83 -19.59
N PRO A 261 -23.50 -8.11 -19.90
CA PRO A 261 -24.52 -9.16 -19.86
C PRO A 261 -24.96 -9.39 -18.40
N VAL A 262 -26.24 -9.42 -18.16
CA VAL A 262 -26.89 -9.70 -16.86
C VAL A 262 -27.11 -11.19 -16.70
#